data_168eec9a00ee793e267e08ac14c18427
#
_entry.id   168eec9a00ee793e267e08ac14c18427
#
_cell.length_a   1.000
_cell.length_b   1.000
_cell.length_c   1.000
_cell.angle_alpha   90.00
_cell.angle_beta   90.00
_cell.angle_gamma   90.00
#
_symmetry.space_group_name_H-M   'P 1'
#
loop_
_entity.id
_entity.type
_entity.pdbx_description
1 polymer ?
#
loop_
_entity_poly.entity_id
_entity_poly.type
_entity_poly.pdbx_seq_one_letter_code
_entity_poly.pdbx_strand_id
1 'polypeptide(L)'
;IILAGGSGTRLYPITKGVSKQLLPVYDKPMVYYPLSALFLAGIRDILLISTPEDLGGFRRLLGDGSDYGVRITYAEQPSPDGLAQAFLIGADFIGNDSVCLVLGDNIFHGSGFSTMLREAVRTAEEEDKATVFGYWVDDPERYGVAEFDGNGNCLSIEEKPANPKSNYAVVGLYFYPNKVVDVAKNCLLYTSDAADEARSVD
;
A
#
# COMPACT_ATOMS: atom_id res chain seq x y z
N ILE A 1 4.59 5.10 3.85
CA ILE A 1 5.32 3.87 3.42
C ILE A 1 4.84 3.50 2.01
N ILE A 2 5.77 3.20 1.10
CA ILE A 2 5.49 2.53 -0.17
C ILE A 2 5.95 1.07 -0.02
N LEU A 3 5.03 0.11 -0.11
CA LEU A 3 5.37 -1.31 -0.12
C LEU A 3 5.51 -1.78 -1.57
N ALA A 4 6.75 -2.03 -1.98
CA ALA A 4 7.13 -2.38 -3.34
C ALA A 4 7.84 -3.76 -3.39
N GLY A 5 7.40 -4.68 -2.56
CA GLY A 5 7.82 -6.08 -2.55
C GLY A 5 6.99 -6.94 -3.50
N GLY A 6 7.28 -8.24 -3.49
CA GLY A 6 6.56 -9.25 -4.26
C GLY A 6 7.28 -9.68 -5.55
N SER A 7 7.15 -10.96 -5.90
CA SER A 7 7.88 -11.60 -7.00
C SER A 7 7.35 -11.26 -8.40
N GLY A 8 6.16 -10.65 -8.51
CA GLY A 8 5.57 -10.26 -9.80
C GLY A 8 5.34 -11.42 -10.78
N THR A 9 5.13 -12.64 -10.28
CA THR A 9 5.08 -13.88 -11.08
C THR A 9 4.07 -13.85 -12.23
N ARG A 10 2.96 -13.14 -12.06
CA ARG A 10 1.93 -12.97 -13.11
C ARG A 10 2.45 -12.29 -14.38
N LEU A 11 3.57 -11.57 -14.30
CA LEU A 11 4.21 -10.88 -15.42
C LEU A 11 5.48 -11.59 -15.93
N TYR A 12 5.73 -12.85 -15.52
CA TYR A 12 6.86 -13.60 -16.04
C TYR A 12 6.76 -13.78 -17.58
N PRO A 13 7.90 -13.71 -18.29
CA PRO A 13 9.27 -13.61 -17.77
C PRO A 13 9.80 -12.19 -17.53
N ILE A 14 9.00 -11.14 -17.75
CA ILE A 14 9.45 -9.72 -17.69
C ILE A 14 9.99 -9.38 -16.30
N THR A 15 9.34 -9.87 -15.26
CA THR A 15 9.69 -9.58 -13.85
C THR A 15 10.73 -10.53 -13.25
N LYS A 16 11.36 -11.40 -14.05
CA LYS A 16 12.45 -12.27 -13.55
C LYS A 16 13.74 -11.50 -13.21
N GLY A 17 13.97 -10.37 -13.83
CA GLY A 17 15.21 -9.59 -13.66
C GLY A 17 14.97 -8.17 -13.15
N VAL A 18 13.72 -7.79 -12.89
CA VAL A 18 13.38 -6.44 -12.44
C VAL A 18 12.05 -6.44 -11.69
N SER A 19 11.97 -5.67 -10.62
CA SER A 19 10.73 -5.47 -9.88
C SER A 19 9.61 -4.95 -10.80
N LYS A 20 8.38 -5.48 -10.61
CA LYS A 20 7.18 -5.02 -11.33
C LYS A 20 7.00 -3.50 -11.25
N GLN A 21 7.26 -2.91 -10.10
CA GLN A 21 7.09 -1.49 -9.85
C GLN A 21 8.11 -0.60 -10.57
N LEU A 22 9.20 -1.19 -11.09
CA LEU A 22 10.19 -0.51 -11.94
C LEU A 22 9.87 -0.59 -13.43
N LEU A 23 8.89 -1.42 -13.82
CA LEU A 23 8.43 -1.49 -15.21
C LEU A 23 7.70 -0.20 -15.61
N PRO A 24 7.86 0.25 -16.86
CA PRO A 24 7.18 1.43 -17.34
C PRO A 24 5.67 1.17 -17.49
N VAL A 25 4.88 2.12 -17.04
CA VAL A 25 3.45 2.24 -17.33
C VAL A 25 3.27 3.57 -18.04
N TYR A 26 3.01 3.51 -19.34
CA TYR A 26 2.98 4.65 -20.24
C TYR A 26 4.36 5.33 -20.33
N ASP A 27 4.59 6.43 -19.66
CA ASP A 27 5.76 7.31 -19.78
C ASP A 27 6.75 7.24 -18.60
N LYS A 28 6.43 6.47 -17.54
CA LYS A 28 7.25 6.42 -16.32
C LYS A 28 7.13 5.08 -15.60
N PRO A 29 8.13 4.69 -14.78
CA PRO A 29 8.03 3.51 -13.92
C PRO A 29 6.79 3.55 -13.02
N MET A 30 6.21 2.37 -12.80
CA MET A 30 4.95 2.22 -12.05
C MET A 30 4.99 2.87 -10.66
N VAL A 31 6.11 2.81 -9.96
CA VAL A 31 6.27 3.36 -8.60
C VAL A 31 6.01 4.88 -8.51
N TYR A 32 6.11 5.62 -9.61
CA TYR A 32 5.82 7.06 -9.60
C TYR A 32 4.32 7.36 -9.38
N TYR A 33 3.42 6.44 -9.69
CA TYR A 33 1.99 6.64 -9.47
C TYR A 33 1.63 6.66 -7.98
N PRO A 34 1.97 5.65 -7.17
CA PRO A 34 1.75 5.72 -5.72
C PRO A 34 2.58 6.84 -5.08
N LEU A 35 3.80 7.12 -5.56
CA LEU A 35 4.60 8.25 -5.09
C LEU A 35 3.86 9.58 -5.29
N SER A 36 3.24 9.78 -6.46
CA SER A 36 2.44 10.99 -6.73
C SER A 36 1.22 11.11 -5.82
N ALA A 37 0.59 10.00 -5.44
CA ALA A 37 -0.52 10.00 -4.48
C ALA A 37 -0.05 10.54 -3.11
N LEU A 38 1.13 10.12 -2.63
CA LEU A 38 1.71 10.65 -1.40
C LEU A 38 2.00 12.16 -1.50
N PHE A 39 2.49 12.64 -2.64
CA PHE A 39 2.71 14.08 -2.86
C PHE A 39 1.42 14.88 -2.81
N LEU A 40 0.35 14.36 -3.41
CA LEU A 40 -0.98 14.98 -3.38
C LEU A 40 -1.58 15.00 -1.97
N ALA A 41 -1.28 13.98 -1.15
CA ALA A 41 -1.64 13.93 0.26
C ALA A 41 -0.84 14.93 1.13
N GLY A 42 0.23 15.53 0.59
CA GLY A 42 1.12 16.42 1.35
C GLY A 42 2.27 15.70 2.07
N ILE A 43 2.39 14.38 1.93
CA ILE A 43 3.40 13.56 2.59
C ILE A 43 4.78 13.80 1.94
N ARG A 44 5.81 14.04 2.77
CA ARG A 44 7.17 14.36 2.32
C ARG A 44 8.24 13.43 2.88
N ASP A 45 7.98 12.75 3.98
CA ASP A 45 8.84 11.71 4.52
C ASP A 45 8.32 10.35 4.08
N ILE A 46 9.14 9.60 3.34
CA ILE A 46 8.72 8.38 2.65
C ILE A 46 9.71 7.26 2.96
N LEU A 47 9.20 6.12 3.39
CA LEU A 47 9.93 4.86 3.47
C LEU A 47 9.49 3.96 2.32
N LEU A 48 10.43 3.55 1.46
CA LEU A 48 10.19 2.55 0.44
C LEU A 48 10.73 1.21 0.94
N ILE A 49 9.83 0.23 1.00
CA ILE A 49 10.14 -1.15 1.42
C ILE A 49 10.08 -2.04 0.19
N SER A 50 11.15 -2.80 -0.05
CA SER A 50 11.22 -3.75 -1.18
C SER A 50 12.08 -4.96 -0.81
N THR A 51 12.16 -5.94 -1.72
CA THR A 51 13.05 -7.08 -1.56
C THR A 51 14.52 -6.63 -1.61
N PRO A 52 15.45 -7.36 -0.96
CA PRO A 52 16.88 -7.05 -1.02
C PRO A 52 17.42 -6.95 -2.45
N GLU A 53 16.93 -7.81 -3.36
CA GLU A 53 17.34 -7.87 -4.76
C GLU A 53 16.94 -6.62 -5.55
N ASP A 54 15.72 -6.10 -5.31
CA ASP A 54 15.14 -5.00 -6.08
C ASP A 54 15.47 -3.62 -5.52
N LEU A 55 15.83 -3.53 -4.24
CA LEU A 55 16.03 -2.26 -3.52
C LEU A 55 17.07 -1.36 -4.19
N GLY A 56 18.12 -1.96 -4.75
CA GLY A 56 19.15 -1.24 -5.52
C GLY A 56 18.61 -0.52 -6.75
N GLY A 57 17.58 -1.07 -7.39
CA GLY A 57 16.88 -0.45 -8.52
C GLY A 57 16.13 0.81 -8.12
N PHE A 58 15.38 0.75 -7.02
CA PHE A 58 14.66 1.90 -6.49
C PHE A 58 15.60 3.01 -6.02
N ARG A 59 16.71 2.68 -5.35
CA ARG A 59 17.72 3.67 -4.94
C ARG A 59 18.33 4.40 -6.13
N ARG A 60 18.61 3.71 -7.24
CA ARG A 60 19.11 4.34 -8.46
C ARG A 60 18.09 5.24 -9.13
N LEU A 61 16.80 4.85 -9.08
CA LEU A 61 15.71 5.58 -9.74
C LEU A 61 15.31 6.84 -8.97
N LEU A 62 15.17 6.75 -7.64
CA LEU A 62 14.54 7.79 -6.82
C LEU A 62 15.53 8.57 -5.95
N GLY A 63 16.78 8.09 -5.83
CA GLY A 63 17.79 8.72 -4.98
C GLY A 63 17.36 8.83 -3.53
N ASP A 64 17.65 9.95 -2.90
CA ASP A 64 17.19 10.31 -1.56
C ASP A 64 15.87 11.11 -1.55
N GLY A 65 15.29 11.34 -2.74
CA GLY A 65 14.05 12.10 -2.93
C GLY A 65 14.22 13.61 -3.07
N SER A 66 15.44 14.15 -2.92
CA SER A 66 15.69 15.61 -2.97
C SER A 66 15.27 16.23 -4.29
N ASP A 67 15.41 15.52 -5.42
CA ASP A 67 14.98 15.97 -6.75
C ASP A 67 13.47 16.18 -6.85
N TYR A 68 12.70 15.59 -5.95
CA TYR A 68 11.23 15.68 -5.88
C TYR A 68 10.74 16.53 -4.70
N GLY A 69 11.64 17.13 -3.95
CA GLY A 69 11.32 17.92 -2.76
C GLY A 69 10.76 17.09 -1.60
N VAL A 70 11.21 15.84 -1.48
CA VAL A 70 10.84 14.89 -0.41
C VAL A 70 12.10 14.22 0.15
N ARG A 71 11.94 13.47 1.23
CA ARG A 71 12.97 12.59 1.78
C ARG A 71 12.53 11.14 1.61
N ILE A 72 13.34 10.35 0.91
CA ILE A 72 13.09 8.92 0.70
C ILE A 72 14.14 8.11 1.44
N THR A 73 13.70 7.24 2.32
CA THR A 73 14.51 6.21 2.96
C THR A 73 14.09 4.83 2.48
N TYR A 74 14.91 3.81 2.76
CA TYR A 74 14.73 2.50 2.17
C TYR A 74 14.93 1.41 3.23
N ALA A 75 14.06 0.42 3.22
CA ALA A 75 14.18 -0.77 4.06
C ALA A 75 13.95 -2.05 3.25
N GLU A 76 14.53 -3.14 3.72
CA GLU A 76 14.41 -4.45 3.10
C GLU A 76 13.25 -5.24 3.72
N GLN A 77 12.50 -5.90 2.86
CA GLN A 77 11.54 -6.94 3.23
C GLN A 77 12.10 -8.29 2.76
N PRO A 78 12.70 -9.09 3.65
CA PRO A 78 13.36 -10.34 3.27
C PRO A 78 12.39 -11.44 2.78
N SER A 79 11.14 -11.39 3.26
CA SER A 79 10.07 -12.33 2.90
C SER A 79 8.74 -11.60 2.80
N PRO A 80 7.85 -11.97 1.88
CA PRO A 80 6.55 -11.31 1.68
C PRO A 80 5.51 -11.82 2.70
N ASP A 81 5.65 -11.44 3.97
CA ASP A 81 4.82 -11.93 5.08
C ASP A 81 3.56 -11.06 5.32
N GLY A 82 3.04 -10.44 4.27
CA GLY A 82 1.82 -9.65 4.32
C GLY A 82 2.02 -8.15 4.58
N LEU A 83 0.92 -7.38 4.50
CA LEU A 83 0.93 -5.91 4.60
C LEU A 83 1.34 -5.42 5.99
N ALA A 84 0.95 -6.13 7.05
CA ALA A 84 1.25 -5.77 8.44
C ALA A 84 2.75 -5.71 8.71
N GLN A 85 3.56 -6.51 8.01
CA GLN A 85 5.01 -6.49 8.12
C GLN A 85 5.61 -5.13 7.78
N ALA A 86 4.98 -4.35 6.88
CA ALA A 86 5.45 -3.01 6.54
C ALA A 86 5.49 -2.07 7.75
N PHE A 87 4.54 -2.19 8.68
CA PHE A 87 4.52 -1.40 9.92
C PHE A 87 5.58 -1.86 10.92
N LEU A 88 5.93 -3.14 10.93
CA LEU A 88 6.98 -3.69 11.80
C LEU A 88 8.36 -3.25 11.31
N ILE A 89 8.62 -3.38 10.00
CA ILE A 89 9.86 -2.93 9.35
C ILE A 89 10.01 -1.42 9.49
N GLY A 90 8.91 -0.68 9.32
CA GLY A 90 8.86 0.77 9.37
C GLY A 90 8.69 1.37 10.76
N ALA A 91 8.68 0.58 11.85
CA ALA A 91 8.33 1.07 13.19
C ALA A 91 9.20 2.25 13.64
N ASP A 92 10.52 2.15 13.47
CA ASP A 92 11.46 3.23 13.84
C ASP A 92 11.29 4.48 12.95
N PHE A 93 10.96 4.28 11.67
CA PHE A 93 10.66 5.38 10.74
C PHE A 93 9.34 6.08 11.09
N ILE A 94 8.30 5.33 11.44
CA ILE A 94 7.00 5.86 11.85
C ILE A 94 7.13 6.63 13.17
N GLY A 95 7.88 6.10 14.11
CA GLY A 95 8.02 6.72 15.44
C GLY A 95 6.66 6.89 16.11
N ASN A 96 6.26 8.14 16.38
CA ASN A 96 4.99 8.49 17.01
C ASN A 96 3.96 9.08 16.02
N ASP A 97 4.28 9.15 14.73
CA ASP A 97 3.43 9.78 13.73
C ASP A 97 2.34 8.83 13.21
N SER A 98 1.28 9.41 12.64
CA SER A 98 0.35 8.68 11.78
C SER A 98 1.04 8.22 10.50
N VAL A 99 0.54 7.18 9.85
CA VAL A 99 1.19 6.57 8.70
C VAL A 99 0.23 6.33 7.55
N CYS A 100 0.66 6.65 6.33
CA CYS A 100 0.04 6.20 5.09
C CYS A 100 0.82 5.00 4.56
N LEU A 101 0.13 3.90 4.26
CA LEU A 101 0.66 2.75 3.52
C LEU A 101 0.03 2.74 2.12
N VAL A 102 0.87 2.67 1.09
CA VAL A 102 0.45 2.52 -0.30
C VAL A 102 1.18 1.37 -0.95
N LEU A 103 0.45 0.57 -1.73
CA LEU A 103 1.06 -0.50 -2.53
C LEU A 103 1.73 0.08 -3.76
N GLY A 104 2.97 -0.32 -4.01
CA GLY A 104 3.84 0.21 -5.07
C GLY A 104 3.37 -0.07 -6.50
N ASP A 105 2.37 -0.92 -6.67
CA ASP A 105 1.79 -1.32 -7.95
C ASP A 105 0.36 -0.81 -8.18
N ASN A 106 -0.15 0.04 -7.30
CA ASN A 106 -1.47 0.64 -7.45
C ASN A 106 -1.38 1.99 -8.16
N ILE A 107 -2.31 2.22 -9.08
CA ILE A 107 -2.47 3.47 -9.83
C ILE A 107 -3.82 4.08 -9.45
N PHE A 108 -3.79 5.28 -8.91
CA PHE A 108 -4.99 5.98 -8.46
C PHE A 108 -5.29 7.16 -9.37
N HIS A 109 -6.57 7.28 -9.74
CA HIS A 109 -7.08 8.41 -10.50
C HIS A 109 -8.53 8.68 -10.11
N GLY A 110 -8.90 9.96 -10.01
CA GLY A 110 -10.29 10.34 -9.73
C GLY A 110 -10.45 11.84 -9.52
N SER A 111 -11.68 12.32 -9.77
CA SER A 111 -12.05 13.69 -9.46
C SER A 111 -12.05 13.91 -7.94
N GLY A 112 -11.47 15.01 -7.47
CA GLY A 112 -11.39 15.33 -6.04
C GLY A 112 -10.42 14.46 -5.23
N PHE A 113 -9.62 13.61 -5.89
CA PHE A 113 -8.73 12.66 -5.21
C PHE A 113 -7.78 13.32 -4.22
N SER A 114 -7.17 14.46 -4.58
CA SER A 114 -6.27 15.20 -3.67
C SER A 114 -6.98 15.72 -2.40
N THR A 115 -8.27 16.07 -2.50
CA THR A 115 -9.07 16.49 -1.34
C THR A 115 -9.35 15.30 -0.43
N MET A 116 -9.73 14.15 -1.00
CA MET A 116 -9.95 12.91 -0.26
C MET A 116 -8.69 12.45 0.49
N LEU A 117 -7.52 12.56 -0.15
CA LEU A 117 -6.24 12.20 0.48
C LEU A 117 -5.92 13.10 1.68
N ARG A 118 -6.10 14.42 1.55
CA ARG A 118 -5.85 15.36 2.66
C ARG A 118 -6.83 15.16 3.81
N GLU A 119 -8.07 14.83 3.50
CA GLU A 119 -9.07 14.50 4.51
C GLU A 119 -8.68 13.20 5.25
N ALA A 120 -8.18 12.19 4.53
CA ALA A 120 -7.70 10.96 5.16
C ALA A 120 -6.50 11.20 6.08
N VAL A 121 -5.57 12.08 5.70
CA VAL A 121 -4.47 12.53 6.58
C VAL A 121 -5.03 13.19 7.82
N ARG A 122 -5.92 14.18 7.68
CA ARG A 122 -6.54 14.88 8.81
C ARG A 122 -7.26 13.91 9.75
N THR A 123 -8.02 12.97 9.21
CA THR A 123 -8.75 11.96 9.98
C THR A 123 -7.81 11.09 10.81
N ALA A 124 -6.65 10.70 10.24
CA ALA A 124 -5.67 9.90 10.97
C ALA A 124 -4.94 10.70 12.06
N GLU A 125 -4.63 11.98 11.79
CA GLU A 125 -3.84 12.83 12.69
C GLU A 125 -4.70 13.46 13.81
N GLU A 126 -5.92 13.93 13.49
CA GLU A 126 -6.74 14.71 14.40
C GLU A 126 -7.84 13.88 15.08
N GLU A 127 -8.36 12.84 14.39
CA GLU A 127 -9.49 12.04 14.90
C GLU A 127 -9.08 10.65 15.42
N ASP A 128 -7.81 10.27 15.28
CA ASP A 128 -7.29 8.94 15.65
C ASP A 128 -8.09 7.79 14.98
N LYS A 129 -8.51 7.99 13.71
CA LYS A 129 -9.27 7.03 12.93
C LYS A 129 -8.52 6.60 11.69
N ALA A 130 -8.69 5.33 11.31
CA ALA A 130 -8.19 4.81 10.05
C ALA A 130 -9.10 5.19 8.88
N THR A 131 -8.51 5.36 7.69
CA THR A 131 -9.24 5.52 6.43
C THR A 131 -8.78 4.47 5.43
N VAL A 132 -9.74 3.74 4.86
CA VAL A 132 -9.56 2.82 3.73
C VAL A 132 -10.39 3.30 2.56
N PHE A 133 -9.99 2.97 1.34
CA PHE A 133 -10.72 3.36 0.13
C PHE A 133 -11.34 2.12 -0.51
N GLY A 134 -12.64 2.20 -0.80
CA GLY A 134 -13.37 1.18 -1.54
C GLY A 134 -13.58 1.60 -2.98
N TYR A 135 -13.26 0.71 -3.91
CA TYR A 135 -13.53 0.87 -5.34
C TYR A 135 -14.60 -0.12 -5.77
N TRP A 136 -15.63 0.36 -6.47
CA TRP A 136 -16.72 -0.50 -6.94
C TRP A 136 -16.23 -1.45 -8.04
N VAL A 137 -16.48 -2.75 -7.86
CA VAL A 137 -16.11 -3.82 -8.80
C VAL A 137 -17.31 -4.75 -9.05
N ASP A 138 -17.28 -5.42 -10.19
CA ASP A 138 -18.34 -6.39 -10.56
C ASP A 138 -18.07 -7.81 -10.00
N ASP A 139 -16.81 -8.10 -9.62
CA ASP A 139 -16.32 -9.40 -9.14
C ASP A 139 -15.68 -9.28 -7.75
N PRO A 140 -16.43 -8.84 -6.71
CA PRO A 140 -15.87 -8.51 -5.39
C PRO A 140 -15.24 -9.70 -4.66
N GLU A 141 -15.65 -10.93 -4.94
CA GLU A 141 -15.12 -12.15 -4.33
C GLU A 141 -13.61 -12.38 -4.56
N ARG A 142 -13.00 -11.61 -5.46
CA ARG A 142 -11.56 -11.69 -5.77
C ARG A 142 -10.70 -10.78 -4.90
N TYR A 143 -11.31 -9.93 -4.07
CA TYR A 143 -10.65 -8.84 -3.36
C TYR A 143 -10.99 -8.86 -1.87
N GLY A 144 -10.26 -8.08 -1.07
CA GLY A 144 -10.75 -7.67 0.23
C GLY A 144 -11.98 -6.77 0.05
N VAL A 145 -13.10 -7.14 0.63
CA VAL A 145 -14.38 -6.43 0.47
C VAL A 145 -14.72 -5.66 1.72
N ALA A 146 -14.95 -4.35 1.58
CA ALA A 146 -15.39 -3.50 2.67
C ALA A 146 -16.91 -3.32 2.65
N GLU A 147 -17.54 -3.45 3.82
CA GLU A 147 -18.94 -3.08 4.06
C GLU A 147 -18.99 -1.70 4.70
N PHE A 148 -19.79 -0.79 4.14
CA PHE A 148 -19.97 0.58 4.65
C PHE A 148 -21.40 0.83 5.07
N ASP A 149 -21.60 1.65 6.12
CA ASP A 149 -22.91 2.18 6.47
C ASP A 149 -23.29 3.38 5.58
N GLY A 150 -24.52 3.91 5.77
CA GLY A 150 -25.01 5.08 5.03
C GLY A 150 -24.25 6.39 5.30
N ASN A 151 -23.35 6.42 6.29
CA ASN A 151 -22.50 7.57 6.64
C ASN A 151 -21.05 7.39 6.16
N GLY A 152 -20.74 6.25 5.49
CA GLY A 152 -19.40 5.95 5.00
C GLY A 152 -18.49 5.32 6.06
N ASN A 153 -19.00 4.90 7.23
CA ASN A 153 -18.21 4.17 8.19
C ASN A 153 -18.00 2.73 7.71
N CYS A 154 -16.76 2.24 7.77
CA CYS A 154 -16.45 0.85 7.46
C CYS A 154 -16.92 -0.05 8.62
N LEU A 155 -17.85 -0.96 8.33
CA LEU A 155 -18.42 -1.88 9.32
C LEU A 155 -17.63 -3.18 9.40
N SER A 156 -17.13 -3.67 8.28
CA SER A 156 -16.33 -4.89 8.19
C SER A 156 -15.45 -4.89 6.95
N ILE A 157 -14.35 -5.64 7.00
CA ILE A 157 -13.53 -5.98 5.84
C ILE A 157 -13.34 -7.49 5.87
N GLU A 158 -13.60 -8.15 4.74
CA GLU A 158 -13.48 -9.59 4.60
C GLU A 158 -12.67 -9.91 3.34
N GLU A 159 -11.59 -10.70 3.51
CA GLU A 159 -10.71 -11.08 2.41
C GLU A 159 -11.36 -12.18 1.57
N LYS A 160 -11.47 -11.94 0.27
CA LYS A 160 -12.02 -12.88 -0.74
C LYS A 160 -13.26 -13.65 -0.27
N PRO A 161 -14.31 -12.97 0.18
CA PRO A 161 -15.47 -13.62 0.74
C PRO A 161 -16.22 -14.44 -0.32
N ALA A 162 -16.63 -15.66 0.04
CA ALA A 162 -17.46 -16.48 -0.85
C ALA A 162 -18.84 -15.85 -1.10
N ASN A 163 -19.33 -15.03 -0.17
CA ASN A 163 -20.59 -14.30 -0.28
C ASN A 163 -20.33 -12.83 0.11
N PRO A 164 -19.88 -11.99 -0.84
CA PRO A 164 -19.53 -10.59 -0.58
C PRO A 164 -20.73 -9.78 -0.06
N LYS A 165 -20.53 -8.99 0.99
CA LYS A 165 -21.55 -8.11 1.56
C LYS A 165 -21.72 -6.80 0.79
N SER A 166 -20.78 -6.47 -0.05
CA SER A 166 -20.80 -5.29 -0.92
C SER A 166 -19.97 -5.52 -2.19
N ASN A 167 -20.01 -4.56 -3.09
CA ASN A 167 -19.14 -4.53 -4.28
C ASN A 167 -17.93 -3.60 -4.12
N TYR A 168 -17.62 -3.15 -2.90
CA TYR A 168 -16.48 -2.27 -2.66
C TYR A 168 -15.21 -3.05 -2.33
N ALA A 169 -14.34 -3.20 -3.34
CA ALA A 169 -12.99 -3.74 -3.16
C ALA A 169 -12.11 -2.74 -2.43
N VAL A 170 -11.41 -3.17 -1.40
CA VAL A 170 -10.40 -2.36 -0.71
C VAL A 170 -9.19 -2.21 -1.61
N VAL A 171 -8.80 -0.98 -1.90
CA VAL A 171 -7.61 -0.70 -2.73
C VAL A 171 -6.38 -0.49 -1.86
N GLY A 172 -5.20 -0.67 -2.43
CA GLY A 172 -3.91 -0.63 -1.72
C GLY A 172 -3.47 0.77 -1.29
N LEU A 173 -4.33 1.50 -0.60
CA LEU A 173 -4.05 2.82 -0.03
C LEU A 173 -4.75 2.95 1.32
N TYR A 174 -3.97 3.14 2.37
CA TYR A 174 -4.43 3.10 3.74
C TYR A 174 -3.85 4.26 4.53
N PHE A 175 -4.67 4.90 5.35
CA PHE A 175 -4.22 5.91 6.32
C PHE A 175 -4.56 5.42 7.72
N TYR A 176 -3.56 5.40 8.59
CA TYR A 176 -3.71 4.89 9.94
C TYR A 176 -3.13 5.86 10.97
N PRO A 177 -3.77 6.00 12.13
CA PRO A 177 -3.12 6.58 13.30
C PRO A 177 -1.99 5.69 13.79
N ASN A 178 -1.09 6.24 14.60
CA ASN A 178 0.11 5.56 15.10
C ASN A 178 -0.15 4.18 15.73
N LYS A 179 -1.28 3.99 16.38
CA LYS A 179 -1.67 2.73 17.03
C LYS A 179 -1.64 1.50 16.12
N VAL A 180 -1.62 1.67 14.79
CA VAL A 180 -1.50 0.55 13.85
C VAL A 180 -0.21 -0.25 14.06
N VAL A 181 0.88 0.40 14.52
CA VAL A 181 2.16 -0.27 14.81
C VAL A 181 1.99 -1.30 15.92
N ASP A 182 1.27 -0.96 16.98
CA ASP A 182 1.01 -1.88 18.09
C ASP A 182 0.01 -2.97 17.70
N VAL A 183 -0.99 -2.65 16.90
CA VAL A 183 -1.90 -3.65 16.31
C VAL A 183 -1.10 -4.64 15.47
N ALA A 184 -0.19 -4.18 14.62
CA ALA A 184 0.65 -5.02 13.78
C ALA A 184 1.56 -5.94 14.61
N LYS A 185 2.16 -5.44 15.70
CA LYS A 185 2.97 -6.24 16.64
C LYS A 185 2.18 -7.37 17.31
N ASN A 186 0.91 -7.12 17.62
CA ASN A 186 0.04 -8.06 18.33
C ASN A 186 -0.77 -8.97 17.40
N CYS A 187 -0.78 -8.71 16.11
CA CYS A 187 -1.50 -9.51 15.12
C CYS A 187 -0.70 -10.77 14.78
N LEU A 188 -1.25 -11.95 15.08
CA LEU A 188 -0.64 -13.25 14.77
C LEU A 188 -0.95 -13.75 13.35
N LEU A 189 -1.71 -13.00 12.56
CA LEU A 189 -2.20 -13.39 11.23
C LEU A 189 -1.48 -12.58 10.13
N TYR A 190 -0.20 -12.86 9.94
CA TYR A 190 0.61 -12.16 8.92
C TYR A 190 0.61 -12.82 7.55
N THR A 191 -0.13 -13.91 7.36
CA THR A 191 0.15 -14.89 6.30
C THR A 191 -0.84 -14.92 5.15
N SER A 192 -1.90 -14.08 5.08
CA SER A 192 -2.96 -14.34 4.12
C SER A 192 -2.68 -13.92 2.68
N ASP A 193 -2.12 -12.73 2.42
CA ASP A 193 -2.04 -12.24 1.04
C ASP A 193 -0.90 -12.81 0.20
N ALA A 194 0.28 -13.01 0.80
CA ALA A 194 1.45 -13.49 0.07
C ALA A 194 1.43 -15.00 -0.22
N ALA A 195 0.80 -15.79 0.65
CA ALA A 195 0.65 -17.23 0.46
C ALA A 195 -0.35 -17.57 -0.66
N ASP A 196 -1.37 -16.74 -0.87
CA ASP A 196 -2.36 -16.94 -1.91
C ASP A 196 -1.87 -16.53 -3.30
N GLU A 197 -0.98 -15.54 -3.41
CA GLU A 197 -0.30 -15.24 -4.67
C GLU A 197 0.58 -16.41 -5.15
N ALA A 198 1.17 -17.17 -4.23
CA ALA A 198 1.99 -18.34 -4.55
C ALA A 198 1.16 -19.59 -4.91
N ARG A 199 -0.10 -19.68 -4.46
CA ARG A 199 -0.97 -20.84 -4.70
C ARG A 199 -1.83 -20.74 -5.98
N SER A 200 -1.88 -19.57 -6.61
CA SER A 200 -2.68 -19.37 -7.84
C SER A 200 -1.95 -19.74 -9.13
N VAL A 201 -0.84 -20.49 -9.06
CA VAL A 201 -0.03 -20.98 -10.19
C VAL A 201 -0.05 -22.50 -10.20
N ASP A 202 -1.25 -23.07 -10.37
CA ASP A 202 -1.45 -24.44 -10.86
C ASP A 202 -2.48 -24.42 -12.02
#